data_36e519f8f764fb3574312e15ab59fc93
#
_entry.id   36e519f8f764fb3574312e15ab59fc93
#
_cell.length_a   1.000
_cell.length_b   1.000
_cell.length_c   1.000
_cell.angle_alpha   90.00
_cell.angle_beta   90.00
_cell.angle_gamma   90.00
#
_symmetry.space_group_name_H-M   'P 1'
#
loop_
_entity.id
_entity.type
_entity.pdbx_description
1 polymer ?
#
loop_
_entity_poly.entity_id
_entity_poly.type
_entity_poly.pdbx_seq_one_letter_code
_entity_poly.pdbx_strand_id
1 'polypeptide(L)' 'MLSNQTENKTFKNTIKNVSGEVQRGETLADAMSHYPKIFPEIMIHMIAAGEASGSMDTTLDRL' A
#
# COMPACT_ATOMS: atom_id res chain seq x y z
N MET A 1 -6.16 -23.08 -12.01
CA MET A 1 -7.18 -22.10 -12.33
C MET A 1 -8.03 -21.72 -11.16
N LEU A 2 -8.50 -22.70 -10.44
CA LEU A 2 -9.31 -22.42 -9.27
C LEU A 2 -8.50 -21.63 -8.25
N SER A 3 -7.23 -21.98 -8.11
CA SER A 3 -6.37 -21.28 -7.19
C SER A 3 -6.26 -19.82 -7.57
N ASN A 4 -6.16 -19.57 -8.84
CA ASN A 4 -6.03 -18.19 -9.32
C ASN A 4 -7.23 -17.37 -8.96
N GLN A 5 -8.41 -17.96 -9.08
CA GLN A 5 -9.61 -17.23 -8.73
C GLN A 5 -9.63 -16.89 -7.26
N THR A 6 -9.21 -17.84 -6.44
CA THR A 6 -9.18 -17.63 -5.02
C THR A 6 -8.18 -16.52 -4.68
N GLU A 7 -7.04 -16.57 -5.30
CA GLU A 7 -6.03 -15.55 -5.07
C GLU A 7 -6.50 -14.19 -5.50
N ASN A 8 -7.22 -14.14 -6.61
CA ASN A 8 -7.73 -12.87 -7.11
C ASN A 8 -8.71 -12.25 -6.13
N LYS A 9 -9.58 -13.06 -5.55
CA LYS A 9 -10.51 -12.54 -4.58
C LYS A 9 -9.80 -11.99 -3.36
N THR A 10 -8.82 -12.74 -2.89
CA THR A 10 -8.06 -12.32 -1.73
C THR A 10 -7.36 -11.00 -2.03
N PHE A 11 -6.78 -10.91 -3.19
CA PHE A 11 -6.07 -9.70 -3.56
C PHE A 11 -7.02 -8.52 -3.65
N LYS A 12 -8.17 -8.71 -4.26
CA LYS A 12 -9.15 -7.64 -4.36
C LYS A 12 -9.62 -7.18 -3.00
N ASN A 13 -9.88 -8.13 -2.12
CA ASN A 13 -10.31 -7.77 -0.77
C ASN A 13 -9.21 -7.00 -0.05
N THR A 14 -7.98 -7.42 -0.24
CA THR A 14 -6.86 -6.75 0.39
C THR A 14 -6.75 -5.32 -0.11
N ILE A 15 -6.89 -5.12 -1.38
CA ILE A 15 -6.81 -3.79 -1.96
C ILE A 15 -7.92 -2.91 -1.40
N LYS A 16 -9.12 -3.44 -1.27
CA LYS A 16 -10.21 -2.67 -0.69
C LYS A 16 -9.91 -2.29 0.74
N ASN A 17 -9.38 -3.23 1.50
CA ASN A 17 -9.07 -2.96 2.89
C ASN A 17 -7.97 -1.91 3.00
N VAL A 18 -6.95 -2.03 2.18
CA VAL A 18 -5.87 -1.07 2.17
C VAL A 18 -6.41 0.31 1.82
N SER A 19 -7.23 0.37 0.81
CA SER A 19 -7.82 1.64 0.39
C SER A 19 -8.62 2.27 1.52
N GLY A 20 -9.41 1.47 2.22
CA GLY A 20 -10.20 1.97 3.34
C GLY A 20 -9.34 2.48 4.46
N GLU A 21 -8.24 1.81 4.72
CA GLU A 21 -7.34 2.23 5.79
C GLU A 21 -6.66 3.54 5.44
N VAL A 22 -6.27 3.68 4.19
CA VAL A 22 -5.67 4.93 3.74
C VAL A 22 -6.67 6.07 3.86
N GLN A 23 -7.92 5.81 3.54
CA GLN A 23 -8.94 6.82 3.65
C GLN A 23 -9.17 7.24 5.09
N ARG A 24 -8.89 6.36 6.01
CA ARG A 24 -9.02 6.67 7.43
C ARG A 24 -7.87 7.51 7.95
N GLY A 25 -6.88 7.72 7.14
CA GLY A 25 -5.75 8.54 7.54
C GLY A 25 -4.46 7.77 7.71
N GLU A 26 -4.46 6.48 7.43
CA GLU A 26 -3.23 5.71 7.51
C GLU A 26 -2.40 5.89 6.26
N THR A 27 -1.11 5.69 6.39
CA THR A 27 -0.26 5.76 5.22
C THR A 27 -0.41 4.48 4.41
N LEU A 28 -0.06 4.56 3.14
CA LEU A 28 -0.12 3.40 2.29
C LEU A 28 0.80 2.29 2.79
N ALA A 29 2.00 2.65 3.21
CA ALA A 29 2.94 1.66 3.74
C ALA A 29 2.38 1.01 5.00
N ASP A 30 1.76 1.80 5.86
CA ASP A 30 1.16 1.28 7.06
C ASP A 30 0.06 0.28 6.72
N ALA A 31 -0.82 0.67 5.82
CA ALA A 31 -1.91 -0.20 5.43
C ALA A 31 -1.38 -1.49 4.83
N MET A 32 -0.36 -1.39 3.99
CA MET A 32 0.20 -2.57 3.36
C MET A 32 0.91 -3.47 4.36
N SER A 33 1.45 -2.88 5.41
CA SER A 33 2.18 -3.67 6.40
C SER A 33 1.25 -4.61 7.17
N HIS A 34 -0.03 -4.38 7.13
CA HIS A 34 -0.99 -5.29 7.74
C HIS A 34 -1.12 -6.58 6.94
N TYR A 35 -0.62 -6.59 5.72
CA TYR A 35 -0.75 -7.74 4.83
C TYR A 35 0.61 -8.18 4.30
N PRO A 36 1.47 -8.64 5.20
CA PRO A 36 2.84 -9.00 4.79
C PRO A 36 2.88 -10.20 3.86
N LYS A 37 1.84 -11.01 3.87
CA LYS A 37 1.81 -12.17 2.98
C LYS A 37 1.53 -11.76 1.54
N ILE A 38 0.86 -10.64 1.36
CA ILE A 38 0.51 -10.17 0.04
C ILE A 38 1.52 -9.17 -0.49
N PHE A 39 2.00 -8.30 0.39
CA PHE A 39 2.97 -7.29 0.01
C PHE A 39 4.31 -7.60 0.66
N PRO A 40 5.34 -7.84 -0.13
CA PRO A 40 6.67 -8.15 0.43
C PRO A 40 7.18 -6.99 1.27
N GLU A 41 7.97 -7.34 2.26
CA GLU A 41 8.54 -6.37 3.15
C GLU A 41 9.33 -5.30 2.40
N ILE A 42 10.10 -5.73 1.42
CA ILE A 42 10.91 -4.80 0.67
C ILE A 42 10.04 -3.76 -0.04
N MET A 43 8.89 -4.20 -0.54
CA MET A 43 7.98 -3.29 -1.20
C MET A 43 7.42 -2.28 -0.21
N ILE A 44 7.05 -2.75 0.97
CA ILE A 44 6.53 -1.87 2.00
C ILE A 44 7.57 -0.85 2.40
N HIS A 45 8.82 -1.28 2.54
CA HIS A 45 9.90 -0.38 2.88
C HIS A 45 10.11 0.68 1.80
N MET A 46 10.00 0.28 0.55
CA MET A 46 10.18 1.22 -0.54
C MET A 46 9.08 2.25 -0.54
N ILE A 47 7.86 1.82 -0.29
CA ILE A 47 6.75 2.74 -0.24
C ILE A 47 6.87 3.66 0.96
N ALA A 48 7.27 3.10 2.09
CA ALA A 48 7.46 3.92 3.29
C ALA A 48 8.53 4.97 3.07
N ALA A 49 9.59 4.60 2.39
CA ALA A 49 10.65 5.55 2.10
C ALA A 49 10.15 6.65 1.18
N GLY A 50 9.35 6.29 0.21
CA GLY A 50 8.78 7.29 -0.68
C GLY A 50 7.84 8.22 0.04
N GLU A 51 7.05 7.69 0.94
CA GLU A 51 6.13 8.51 1.71
C GLU A 51 6.86 9.40 2.68
N ALA A 52 7.86 8.86 3.31
CA ALA A 52 8.64 9.64 4.26
C ALA A 52 9.36 10.76 3.56
N SER A 53 9.84 10.49 2.37
CA SER A 53 10.48 11.49 1.57
C SER A 53 9.49 12.61 1.31
N GLY A 54 8.32 12.26 0.76
CA GLY A 54 7.28 13.24 0.50
C GLY A 54 7.76 14.49 -0.15
N SER A 55 9.04 14.56 -0.33
CA SER A 55 9.64 15.76 -0.83
C SER A 55 9.18 16.09 -2.22
N MET A 56 8.72 15.11 -2.93
CA MET A 56 8.24 15.36 -4.26
C MET A 56 7.11 16.36 -4.25
N ASP A 57 6.18 16.14 -3.38
CA ASP A 57 5.05 17.04 -3.28
C ASP A 57 5.49 18.40 -2.85
N THR A 58 6.37 18.44 -1.90
CA THR A 58 6.87 19.69 -1.42
C THR A 58 7.59 20.45 -2.50
N THR A 59 8.36 19.73 -3.26
CA THR A 59 9.11 20.35 -4.32
C THR A 59 8.19 20.99 -5.34
N LEU A 60 7.14 20.29 -5.68
CA LEU A 60 6.19 20.81 -6.63
C LEU A 60 5.51 22.06 -6.10
N ASP A 61 5.21 22.05 -4.86
CA ASP A 61 4.55 23.19 -4.26
C ASP A 61 5.43 24.41 -4.30
N ARG A 62 6.69 24.20 -4.12
CA ARG A 62 7.58 25.33 -4.13
C ARG A 62 7.69 25.98 -5.47
N LEU A 63 7.57 25.18 -6.47
CA LEU A 63 7.67 25.72 -7.80
C LEU A 63 6.49 26.57 -8.15
#